data_58f5741f4c9659ba6e6b85e1d928317b
#
_entry.id   58f5741f4c9659ba6e6b85e1d928317b
#
_cell.length_a   1.000
_cell.length_b   1.000
_cell.length_c   1.000
_cell.angle_alpha   90.00
_cell.angle_beta   90.00
_cell.angle_gamma   90.00
#
_symmetry.space_group_name_H-M   'P 1'
#
loop_
_entity.id
_entity.type
_entity.pdbx_description
1 polymer ?
#
loop_
_entity_poly.entity_id
_entity_poly.type
_entity_poly.pdbx_seq_one_letter_code
_entity_poly.pdbx_strand_id
1 'polypeptide(L)'
;MHNSLKRAVSIAIAAIALFSLPCGSIFARTHIDIDKKCSITVDIPDTWEDLYTVDFPVELYRVADVDENDVYTATKQFDELAKSISDISSKTTADDWEKMAKTAADIADKGSLTADEAIDVSNGRGNVTGVKTGLYLVYAKPADSARFGYTFVPYLISAPNNEFAMTGSGSDSWIYDDIDIELKPEQTGLMGCLQINKTLKTYNTALGEPVFAFDVEAYDRDGNVVFSDIASIRFDSTGAKSVVIDNIPAGSRVIVKEVYAAGSYQVTSSDSIETQIVAGETADVDFTNDYNDKLIYSTIGCLAHLLTVCIANV
;
A
#
# COMPACT_ATOMS: atom_id res chain seq x y z
N MET A 1 13.34 -22.17 8.28
CA MET A 1 11.90 -22.40 8.04
C MET A 1 11.21 -21.06 8.16
N HIS A 2 10.87 -20.52 7.06
CA HIS A 2 10.41 -19.14 6.90
C HIS A 2 8.91 -19.09 7.13
N ASN A 3 8.46 -18.50 8.21
CA ASN A 3 7.07 -18.08 8.37
C ASN A 3 7.00 -16.59 8.06
N SER A 4 6.71 -16.31 6.79
CA SER A 4 6.32 -14.99 6.34
C SER A 4 5.08 -14.55 7.11
N LEU A 5 5.20 -13.52 7.92
CA LEU A 5 4.09 -12.86 8.57
C LEU A 5 3.28 -12.10 7.51
N LYS A 6 2.39 -12.82 6.83
CA LYS A 6 1.29 -12.18 6.09
C LYS A 6 0.26 -11.73 7.12
N ARG A 7 0.46 -10.57 7.72
CA ARG A 7 -0.62 -9.85 8.39
C ARG A 7 -1.36 -9.03 7.34
N ALA A 8 -2.19 -9.72 6.56
CA ALA A 8 -3.33 -9.10 5.93
C ALA A 8 -4.33 -8.78 7.05
N VAL A 9 -4.33 -7.56 7.54
CA VAL A 9 -5.43 -7.06 8.37
C VAL A 9 -6.52 -6.64 7.38
N SER A 10 -7.28 -7.62 6.89
CA SER A 10 -8.52 -7.37 6.18
C SER A 10 -9.58 -7.03 7.22
N ILE A 11 -9.71 -5.76 7.58
CA ILE A 11 -10.93 -5.28 8.20
C ILE A 11 -11.84 -4.87 7.05
N ALA A 12 -12.49 -5.86 6.45
CA ALA A 12 -13.60 -5.65 5.53
C ALA A 12 -14.82 -5.24 6.37
N ILE A 13 -14.98 -3.97 6.66
CA ILE A 13 -16.27 -3.43 7.03
C ILE A 13 -16.95 -3.10 5.70
N ALA A 14 -17.69 -4.07 5.18
CA ALA A 14 -18.56 -3.87 4.06
C ALA A 14 -19.68 -2.93 4.52
N ALA A 15 -19.63 -1.66 4.16
CA ALA A 15 -20.82 -0.83 4.10
C ALA A 15 -21.65 -1.37 2.94
N ILE A 16 -22.36 -2.46 3.20
CA ILE A 16 -23.35 -3.01 2.29
C ILE A 16 -24.54 -2.08 2.39
N ALA A 17 -24.82 -1.33 1.34
CA ALA A 17 -26.13 -0.72 1.17
C ALA A 17 -27.14 -1.87 0.97
N LEU A 18 -27.62 -2.43 2.08
CA LEU A 18 -28.68 -3.43 2.10
C LEU A 18 -29.99 -2.72 1.82
N PHE A 19 -30.43 -2.76 0.58
CA PHE A 19 -31.82 -2.48 0.24
C PHE A 19 -32.72 -3.60 0.77
N SER A 20 -33.02 -3.59 2.08
CA SER A 20 -34.08 -4.38 2.64
C SER A 20 -35.33 -3.52 2.72
N LEU A 21 -36.23 -3.67 1.75
CA LEU A 21 -37.58 -3.11 1.85
C LEU A 21 -38.39 -3.91 2.87
N PRO A 22 -38.85 -3.36 4.00
CA PRO A 22 -39.90 -3.96 4.78
C PRO A 22 -41.19 -3.85 3.99
N CYS A 23 -41.82 -5.01 3.76
CA CYS A 23 -43.18 -5.06 3.25
C CYS A 23 -44.14 -4.47 4.30
N GLY A 24 -44.73 -3.33 4.02
CA GLY A 24 -45.86 -2.82 4.82
C GLY A 24 -45.75 -1.38 5.25
N SER A 25 -45.79 -0.45 4.32
CA SER A 25 -46.40 0.90 4.42
C SER A 25 -46.27 1.54 3.05
N ILE A 26 -47.38 1.86 2.42
CA ILE A 26 -47.40 2.72 1.22
C ILE A 26 -47.10 4.15 1.70
N PHE A 27 -45.85 4.44 1.98
CA PHE A 27 -45.36 5.82 1.96
C PHE A 27 -45.06 6.14 0.50
N ALA A 28 -45.63 7.22 -0.03
CA ALA A 28 -45.25 7.75 -1.32
C ALA A 28 -43.76 8.10 -1.23
N ARG A 29 -42.88 7.30 -1.87
CA ARG A 29 -41.48 7.67 -2.02
C ARG A 29 -41.42 9.05 -2.64
N THR A 30 -40.59 9.91 -2.07
CA THR A 30 -40.28 11.20 -2.70
C THR A 30 -39.56 10.92 -4.02
N HIS A 31 -40.05 11.56 -5.10
CA HIS A 31 -39.41 11.43 -6.41
C HIS A 31 -38.00 12.02 -6.39
N ILE A 32 -37.11 11.46 -7.18
CA ILE A 32 -35.79 12.03 -7.44
C ILE A 32 -35.97 13.28 -8.32
N ASP A 33 -35.41 14.41 -7.89
CA ASP A 33 -35.27 15.60 -8.73
C ASP A 33 -34.02 15.38 -9.63
N ILE A 34 -34.24 14.91 -10.84
CA ILE A 34 -33.17 14.55 -11.80
C ILE A 34 -32.41 15.76 -12.34
N ASP A 35 -32.94 16.98 -12.19
CA ASP A 35 -32.28 18.22 -12.61
C ASP A 35 -31.36 18.78 -11.52
N LYS A 36 -31.57 18.38 -10.27
CA LYS A 36 -30.72 18.78 -9.16
C LYS A 36 -29.33 18.11 -9.26
N LYS A 37 -28.29 18.89 -8.96
CA LYS A 37 -26.91 18.39 -8.92
C LYS A 37 -26.57 17.86 -7.54
N CYS A 38 -25.63 16.90 -7.52
CA CYS A 38 -25.13 16.32 -6.30
C CYS A 38 -23.72 16.84 -5.97
N SER A 39 -23.33 16.72 -4.72
CA SER A 39 -21.93 16.81 -4.29
C SER A 39 -21.50 15.53 -3.58
N ILE A 40 -20.26 15.10 -3.82
CA ILE A 40 -19.69 13.89 -3.28
C ILE A 40 -18.40 14.23 -2.56
N THR A 41 -18.26 13.75 -1.34
CA THR A 41 -17.06 13.90 -0.50
C THR A 41 -16.43 12.53 -0.27
N VAL A 42 -15.11 12.46 -0.43
CA VAL A 42 -14.28 11.30 -0.08
C VAL A 42 -13.56 11.61 1.22
N ASP A 43 -13.69 10.74 2.19
CA ASP A 43 -12.89 10.78 3.42
C ASP A 43 -12.11 9.46 3.57
N ILE A 44 -10.83 9.56 3.95
CA ILE A 44 -9.98 8.42 4.28
C ILE A 44 -10.06 8.22 5.79
N PRO A 45 -10.34 7.00 6.27
CA PRO A 45 -10.33 6.71 7.71
C PRO A 45 -8.97 6.96 8.35
N ASP A 46 -8.95 7.49 9.57
CA ASP A 46 -7.72 7.78 10.35
C ASP A 46 -6.78 6.57 10.52
N THR A 47 -7.30 5.36 10.33
CA THR A 47 -6.50 4.12 10.38
C THR A 47 -5.50 3.99 9.26
N TRP A 48 -5.59 4.81 8.21
CA TRP A 48 -4.74 4.81 7.02
C TRP A 48 -3.83 6.05 6.98
N GLU A 49 -3.10 6.31 8.07
CA GLU A 49 -2.28 7.52 8.24
C GLU A 49 -1.35 7.82 7.05
N ASP A 50 -0.76 6.80 6.43
CA ASP A 50 0.15 7.00 5.30
C ASP A 50 -0.56 7.55 4.05
N LEU A 51 -1.86 7.27 3.86
CA LEU A 51 -2.64 7.82 2.75
C LEU A 51 -2.86 9.33 2.86
N TYR A 52 -2.77 9.91 4.07
CA TYR A 52 -2.82 11.37 4.25
C TYR A 52 -1.62 12.09 3.63
N THR A 53 -0.53 11.36 3.36
CA THR A 53 0.69 11.91 2.76
C THR A 53 0.73 11.77 1.24
N VAL A 54 -0.31 11.19 0.64
CA VAL A 54 -0.37 10.86 -0.79
C VAL A 54 -1.56 11.57 -1.42
N ASP A 55 -1.31 12.25 -2.52
CA ASP A 55 -2.36 12.82 -3.37
C ASP A 55 -2.70 11.81 -4.48
N PHE A 56 -3.98 11.52 -4.66
CA PHE A 56 -4.43 10.60 -5.71
C PHE A 56 -5.86 10.93 -6.18
N PRO A 57 -6.19 10.65 -7.45
CA PRO A 57 -7.52 10.86 -7.98
C PRO A 57 -8.45 9.69 -7.68
N VAL A 58 -9.72 10.02 -7.38
CA VAL A 58 -10.85 9.10 -7.40
C VAL A 58 -11.72 9.45 -8.59
N GLU A 59 -11.81 8.54 -9.54
CA GLU A 59 -12.59 8.71 -10.76
C GLU A 59 -14.02 8.23 -10.55
N LEU A 60 -14.98 9.01 -11.04
CA LEU A 60 -16.40 8.69 -11.02
C LEU A 60 -16.88 8.48 -12.45
N TYR A 61 -17.35 7.27 -12.75
CA TYR A 61 -17.93 6.93 -14.05
C TYR A 61 -19.43 6.70 -13.88
N ARG A 62 -20.24 7.44 -14.64
CA ARG A 62 -21.69 7.26 -14.62
C ARG A 62 -22.08 6.01 -15.39
N VAL A 63 -22.32 4.94 -14.63
CA VAL A 63 -22.67 3.60 -15.14
C VAL A 63 -24.10 3.55 -15.63
N ALA A 64 -25.02 4.24 -14.93
CA ALA A 64 -26.42 4.33 -15.33
C ALA A 64 -27.03 5.69 -15.08
N ASP A 65 -27.99 6.05 -15.90
CA ASP A 65 -28.92 7.15 -15.67
C ASP A 65 -29.99 6.66 -14.67
N VAL A 66 -30.56 7.58 -13.89
CA VAL A 66 -31.68 7.31 -12.98
C VAL A 66 -32.86 8.20 -13.37
N ASP A 67 -34.08 7.66 -13.29
CA ASP A 67 -35.30 8.43 -13.48
C ASP A 67 -35.90 8.93 -12.14
N GLU A 68 -36.98 9.67 -12.22
CA GLU A 68 -37.70 10.21 -11.05
C GLU A 68 -38.22 9.10 -10.10
N ASN A 69 -38.34 7.86 -10.57
CA ASN A 69 -38.87 6.72 -9.84
C ASN A 69 -37.81 5.78 -9.31
N ASP A 70 -36.52 6.20 -9.30
CA ASP A 70 -35.38 5.37 -8.86
C ASP A 70 -35.13 4.14 -9.78
N VAL A 71 -35.45 4.28 -11.08
CA VAL A 71 -35.18 3.24 -12.07
C VAL A 71 -33.90 3.56 -12.82
N TYR A 72 -32.96 2.61 -12.82
CA TYR A 72 -31.67 2.76 -13.46
C TYR A 72 -31.68 2.21 -14.90
N THR A 73 -31.05 2.96 -15.80
CA THR A 73 -30.83 2.55 -17.20
C THR A 73 -29.36 2.70 -17.51
N ALA A 74 -28.68 1.60 -17.91
CA ALA A 74 -27.26 1.62 -18.23
C ALA A 74 -26.93 2.67 -19.29
N THR A 75 -25.83 3.39 -19.10
CA THR A 75 -25.32 4.30 -20.15
C THR A 75 -24.73 3.47 -21.29
N LYS A 76 -24.58 4.09 -22.45
CA LYS A 76 -24.05 3.42 -23.65
C LYS A 76 -22.66 2.80 -23.44
N GLN A 77 -21.83 3.41 -22.62
CA GLN A 77 -20.48 2.92 -22.33
C GLN A 77 -20.49 1.63 -21.49
N PHE A 78 -21.54 1.43 -20.70
CA PHE A 78 -21.74 0.31 -19.79
C PHE A 78 -22.92 -0.60 -20.22
N ASP A 79 -23.24 -0.66 -21.52
CA ASP A 79 -24.33 -1.47 -22.07
C ASP A 79 -24.19 -2.98 -21.72
N GLU A 80 -22.98 -3.46 -21.53
CA GLU A 80 -22.71 -4.82 -21.06
C GLU A 80 -23.36 -5.12 -19.69
N LEU A 81 -23.55 -4.09 -18.85
CA LEU A 81 -24.21 -4.18 -17.55
C LEU A 81 -25.73 -3.94 -17.62
N ALA A 82 -26.31 -3.65 -18.79
CA ALA A 82 -27.71 -3.24 -18.92
C ALA A 82 -28.68 -4.22 -18.24
N LYS A 83 -28.46 -5.53 -18.40
CA LYS A 83 -29.28 -6.55 -17.77
C LYS A 83 -29.14 -6.53 -16.25
N SER A 84 -27.92 -6.54 -15.72
CA SER A 84 -27.67 -6.54 -14.28
C SER A 84 -28.25 -5.28 -13.60
N ILE A 85 -28.15 -4.14 -14.29
CA ILE A 85 -28.69 -2.86 -13.81
C ILE A 85 -30.22 -2.86 -13.82
N SER A 86 -30.86 -3.39 -14.89
CA SER A 86 -32.32 -3.51 -14.93
C SER A 86 -32.90 -4.48 -13.92
N ASP A 87 -32.11 -5.46 -13.46
CA ASP A 87 -32.52 -6.45 -12.46
C ASP A 87 -32.27 -5.96 -11.00
N ILE A 88 -31.74 -4.73 -10.80
CA ILE A 88 -31.54 -4.15 -9.47
C ILE A 88 -32.87 -4.10 -8.72
N SER A 89 -32.87 -4.63 -7.52
CA SER A 89 -34.06 -4.70 -6.65
C SER A 89 -33.65 -4.90 -5.20
N SER A 90 -34.61 -4.92 -4.29
CA SER A 90 -34.39 -5.27 -2.88
C SER A 90 -33.78 -6.67 -2.65
N LYS A 91 -33.66 -7.49 -3.70
CA LYS A 91 -33.04 -8.83 -3.66
C LYS A 91 -31.60 -8.85 -4.19
N THR A 92 -31.11 -7.74 -4.74
CA THR A 92 -29.74 -7.62 -5.21
C THR A 92 -28.80 -7.79 -4.03
N THR A 93 -27.93 -8.78 -4.08
CA THR A 93 -27.02 -9.12 -2.99
C THR A 93 -25.75 -8.26 -3.01
N ALA A 94 -24.98 -8.27 -1.92
CA ALA A 94 -23.68 -7.63 -1.86
C ALA A 94 -22.72 -8.16 -2.95
N ASP A 95 -22.75 -9.47 -3.19
CA ASP A 95 -21.94 -10.11 -4.23
C ASP A 95 -22.32 -9.65 -5.64
N ASP A 96 -23.63 -9.39 -5.88
CA ASP A 96 -24.10 -8.85 -7.16
C ASP A 96 -23.59 -7.43 -7.37
N TRP A 97 -23.64 -6.59 -6.34
CA TRP A 97 -23.10 -5.23 -6.37
C TRP A 97 -21.59 -5.21 -6.61
N GLU A 98 -20.85 -6.05 -5.89
CA GLU A 98 -19.39 -6.19 -6.07
C GLU A 98 -19.04 -6.65 -7.48
N LYS A 99 -19.77 -7.63 -8.02
CA LYS A 99 -19.58 -8.13 -9.37
C LYS A 99 -19.87 -7.06 -10.43
N MET A 100 -20.94 -6.29 -10.26
CA MET A 100 -21.25 -5.17 -11.15
C MET A 100 -20.16 -4.11 -11.12
N ALA A 101 -19.68 -3.75 -9.92
CA ALA A 101 -18.60 -2.76 -9.75
C ALA A 101 -17.29 -3.21 -10.41
N LYS A 102 -16.88 -4.46 -10.21
CA LYS A 102 -15.69 -5.03 -10.86
C LYS A 102 -15.83 -5.04 -12.39
N THR A 103 -17.00 -5.43 -12.89
CA THR A 103 -17.26 -5.42 -14.33
C THR A 103 -17.22 -3.99 -14.87
N ALA A 104 -17.77 -3.01 -14.14
CA ALA A 104 -17.72 -1.61 -14.54
C ALA A 104 -16.27 -1.07 -14.57
N ALA A 105 -15.45 -1.40 -13.56
CA ALA A 105 -14.03 -1.05 -13.52
C ALA A 105 -13.27 -1.67 -14.71
N ASP A 106 -13.51 -2.94 -15.00
CA ASP A 106 -12.93 -3.63 -16.14
C ASP A 106 -13.30 -2.96 -17.50
N ILE A 107 -14.55 -2.49 -17.65
CA ILE A 107 -15.01 -1.77 -18.83
C ILE A 107 -14.28 -0.42 -18.93
N ALA A 108 -14.16 0.31 -17.82
CA ALA A 108 -13.49 1.60 -17.79
C ALA A 108 -12.01 1.48 -18.20
N ASP A 109 -11.30 0.50 -17.65
CA ASP A 109 -9.89 0.27 -17.95
C ASP A 109 -9.66 -0.22 -19.39
N LYS A 110 -10.39 -1.24 -19.84
CA LYS A 110 -10.26 -1.80 -21.20
C LYS A 110 -10.68 -0.80 -22.29
N GLY A 111 -11.71 0.00 -22.00
CA GLY A 111 -12.21 1.03 -22.89
C GLY A 111 -11.38 2.31 -22.85
N SER A 112 -10.42 2.45 -21.93
CA SER A 112 -9.72 3.70 -21.64
C SER A 112 -10.70 4.87 -21.54
N LEU A 113 -11.79 4.67 -20.80
CA LEU A 113 -12.86 5.64 -20.69
C LEU A 113 -12.38 6.88 -19.93
N THR A 114 -12.91 8.02 -20.31
CA THR A 114 -12.73 9.24 -19.52
C THR A 114 -13.79 9.26 -18.43
N ALA A 115 -13.38 9.51 -17.20
CA ALA A 115 -14.30 9.68 -16.07
C ALA A 115 -15.26 10.86 -16.34
N ASP A 116 -16.51 10.73 -15.87
CA ASP A 116 -17.48 11.83 -15.90
C ASP A 116 -17.08 12.93 -14.93
N GLU A 117 -16.54 12.56 -13.77
CA GLU A 117 -16.01 13.46 -12.75
C GLU A 117 -14.76 12.86 -12.10
N ALA A 118 -13.92 13.69 -11.50
CA ALA A 118 -12.77 13.28 -10.72
C ALA A 118 -12.72 14.05 -9.39
N ILE A 119 -12.32 13.35 -8.33
CA ILE A 119 -12.12 13.92 -7.00
C ILE A 119 -10.63 13.80 -6.68
N ASP A 120 -9.94 14.92 -6.59
CA ASP A 120 -8.56 14.94 -6.12
C ASP A 120 -8.55 14.82 -4.59
N VAL A 121 -8.08 13.68 -4.09
CA VAL A 121 -7.90 13.44 -2.66
C VAL A 121 -6.54 13.94 -2.24
N SER A 122 -6.52 14.84 -1.26
CA SER A 122 -5.30 15.39 -0.66
C SER A 122 -5.50 15.52 0.84
N ASN A 123 -4.46 15.20 1.62
CA ASN A 123 -4.56 15.15 3.08
C ASN A 123 -5.75 14.31 3.57
N GLY A 124 -6.02 13.20 2.90
CA GLY A 124 -7.07 12.25 3.26
C GLY A 124 -8.49 12.67 2.90
N ARG A 125 -8.69 13.79 2.20
CA ARG A 125 -10.03 14.29 1.83
C ARG A 125 -10.08 14.84 0.42
N GLY A 126 -11.23 14.66 -0.24
CA GLY A 126 -11.53 15.26 -1.53
C GLY A 126 -13.02 15.54 -1.68
N ASN A 127 -13.38 16.44 -2.60
CA ASN A 127 -14.78 16.78 -2.87
C ASN A 127 -14.99 17.16 -4.34
N VAL A 128 -16.15 16.80 -4.88
CA VAL A 128 -16.63 17.26 -6.19
C VAL A 128 -18.06 17.73 -6.09
N THR A 129 -18.40 18.76 -6.85
CA THR A 129 -19.75 19.36 -6.90
C THR A 129 -20.27 19.39 -8.33
N GLY A 130 -21.59 19.53 -8.49
CA GLY A 130 -22.20 19.61 -9.81
C GLY A 130 -22.40 18.25 -10.50
N VAL A 131 -22.23 17.15 -9.77
CA VAL A 131 -22.42 15.78 -10.24
C VAL A 131 -23.88 15.57 -10.66
N LYS A 132 -24.10 14.98 -11.83
CA LYS A 132 -25.44 14.64 -12.31
C LYS A 132 -26.01 13.46 -11.51
N THR A 133 -27.33 13.33 -11.47
CA THR A 133 -27.99 12.15 -10.89
C THR A 133 -27.66 10.89 -11.71
N GLY A 134 -27.52 9.76 -11.03
CA GLY A 134 -27.24 8.46 -11.65
C GLY A 134 -26.60 7.44 -10.72
N LEU A 135 -26.24 6.29 -11.27
CA LEU A 135 -25.42 5.27 -10.59
C LEU A 135 -23.97 5.44 -11.04
N TYR A 136 -23.06 5.56 -10.08
CA TYR A 136 -21.65 5.83 -10.34
C TYR A 136 -20.75 4.71 -9.84
N LEU A 137 -19.77 4.35 -10.67
CA LEU A 137 -18.60 3.61 -10.22
C LEU A 137 -17.65 4.57 -9.53
N VAL A 138 -17.28 4.25 -8.29
CA VAL A 138 -16.18 4.88 -7.55
C VAL A 138 -14.93 4.08 -7.81
N TYR A 139 -13.96 4.68 -8.48
CA TYR A 139 -12.73 4.02 -8.91
C TYR A 139 -11.50 4.86 -8.57
N ALA A 140 -10.88 4.56 -7.44
CA ALA A 140 -9.62 5.18 -7.05
C ALA A 140 -8.44 4.46 -7.71
N LYS A 141 -7.51 5.23 -8.24
CA LYS A 141 -6.29 4.69 -8.85
C LYS A 141 -5.31 4.24 -7.76
N PRO A 142 -4.48 3.21 -8.02
CA PRO A 142 -3.42 2.82 -7.11
C PRO A 142 -2.53 4.00 -6.73
N ALA A 143 -2.07 4.03 -5.48
CA ALA A 143 -1.24 5.10 -4.94
C ALA A 143 -0.18 4.52 -4.01
N ASP A 144 1.03 5.08 -4.04
CA ASP A 144 2.15 4.63 -3.22
C ASP A 144 2.54 5.72 -2.21
N SER A 145 2.62 5.33 -0.94
CA SER A 145 3.29 6.10 0.09
C SER A 145 4.78 5.72 0.15
N ALA A 146 5.52 6.32 1.07
CA ALA A 146 6.93 5.95 1.28
C ALA A 146 7.12 4.49 1.74
N ARG A 147 6.07 3.85 2.30
CA ARG A 147 6.15 2.52 2.93
C ARG A 147 5.22 1.49 2.31
N PHE A 148 4.11 1.93 1.75
CA PHE A 148 3.04 1.04 1.31
C PHE A 148 2.52 1.44 -0.07
N GLY A 149 2.26 0.43 -0.90
CA GLY A 149 1.41 0.56 -2.06
C GLY A 149 -0.05 0.29 -1.68
N TYR A 150 -0.96 1.07 -2.22
CA TYR A 150 -2.39 0.97 -1.99
C TYR A 150 -3.13 0.66 -3.28
N THR A 151 -4.05 -0.27 -3.19
CA THR A 151 -5.08 -0.51 -4.19
C THR A 151 -6.45 -0.32 -3.53
N PHE A 152 -7.48 -0.03 -4.32
CA PHE A 152 -8.79 0.28 -3.79
C PHE A 152 -9.83 -0.65 -4.43
N VAL A 153 -10.72 -1.20 -3.60
CA VAL A 153 -11.82 -2.02 -4.11
C VAL A 153 -12.86 -1.10 -4.74
N PRO A 154 -13.15 -1.24 -6.05
CA PRO A 154 -14.17 -0.43 -6.71
C PRO A 154 -15.58 -0.79 -6.21
N TYR A 155 -16.47 0.19 -6.16
CA TYR A 155 -17.87 -0.03 -5.78
C TYR A 155 -18.81 0.96 -6.45
N LEU A 156 -20.11 0.68 -6.39
CA LEU A 156 -21.14 1.53 -6.98
C LEU A 156 -21.85 2.35 -5.90
N ILE A 157 -22.16 3.60 -6.24
CA ILE A 157 -22.95 4.50 -5.42
C ILE A 157 -24.08 5.12 -6.22
N SER A 158 -25.18 5.45 -5.55
CA SER A 158 -26.24 6.28 -6.12
C SER A 158 -25.99 7.77 -5.79
N ALA A 159 -26.21 8.63 -6.75
CA ALA A 159 -26.28 10.08 -6.59
C ALA A 159 -27.59 10.58 -7.22
N PRO A 160 -28.58 11.04 -6.46
CA PRO A 160 -28.58 11.21 -5.00
C PRO A 160 -28.62 9.89 -4.25
N ASN A 161 -28.24 9.95 -2.97
CA ASN A 161 -28.34 8.85 -2.05
C ASN A 161 -29.59 8.96 -1.18
N ASN A 162 -29.93 7.92 -0.42
CA ASN A 162 -31.08 7.91 0.47
C ASN A 162 -30.67 7.33 1.84
N GLU A 163 -30.88 8.10 2.91
CA GLU A 163 -30.46 7.73 4.25
C GLU A 163 -31.11 6.40 4.71
N PHE A 164 -32.39 6.24 4.47
CA PHE A 164 -33.11 5.02 4.84
C PHE A 164 -32.60 3.81 4.07
N ALA A 165 -32.31 3.96 2.78
CA ALA A 165 -31.74 2.89 1.97
C ALA A 165 -30.33 2.48 2.45
N MET A 166 -29.53 3.44 2.95
CA MET A 166 -28.19 3.18 3.46
C MET A 166 -28.17 2.54 4.84
N THR A 167 -29.02 3.01 5.75
CA THR A 167 -28.92 2.66 7.17
C THR A 167 -30.05 1.78 7.68
N GLY A 168 -31.14 1.63 6.90
CA GLY A 168 -32.38 0.98 7.32
C GLY A 168 -33.19 1.80 8.34
N SER A 169 -32.79 3.04 8.59
CA SER A 169 -33.42 3.98 9.52
C SER A 169 -33.21 5.42 9.04
N GLY A 170 -33.90 6.39 9.66
CA GLY A 170 -33.78 7.79 9.29
C GLY A 170 -34.84 8.25 8.29
N SER A 171 -34.55 9.31 7.55
CA SER A 171 -35.45 9.92 6.58
C SER A 171 -35.42 9.18 5.24
N ASP A 172 -36.60 9.00 4.62
CA ASP A 172 -36.72 8.53 3.22
C ASP A 172 -36.57 9.70 2.23
N SER A 173 -35.72 10.65 2.56
CA SER A 173 -35.41 11.84 1.74
C SER A 173 -34.16 11.60 0.91
N TRP A 174 -34.15 12.15 -0.31
CA TRP A 174 -32.99 12.09 -1.17
C TRP A 174 -31.92 13.12 -0.74
N ILE A 175 -30.68 12.64 -0.57
CA ILE A 175 -29.50 13.42 -0.20
C ILE A 175 -28.73 13.73 -1.48
N TYR A 176 -28.69 15.02 -1.83
CA TYR A 176 -27.98 15.51 -3.01
C TYR A 176 -26.64 16.14 -2.65
N ASP A 177 -26.57 16.75 -1.48
CA ASP A 177 -25.42 17.49 -1.01
C ASP A 177 -24.66 16.66 0.02
N ASP A 178 -23.32 16.71 -0.05
CA ASP A 178 -22.43 16.01 0.88
C ASP A 178 -22.69 14.50 0.98
N ILE A 179 -22.75 13.83 -0.20
CA ILE A 179 -22.78 12.38 -0.25
C ILE A 179 -21.38 11.88 0.15
N ASP A 180 -21.28 11.41 1.39
CA ASP A 180 -20.01 10.88 1.91
C ASP A 180 -19.75 9.48 1.38
N ILE A 181 -18.53 9.28 0.86
CA ILE A 181 -18.04 7.99 0.41
C ILE A 181 -16.72 7.65 1.12
N GLU A 182 -16.61 6.41 1.56
CA GLU A 182 -15.43 5.90 2.22
C GLU A 182 -14.71 4.91 1.28
N LEU A 183 -13.44 5.15 1.01
CA LEU A 183 -12.65 4.25 0.18
C LEU A 183 -12.32 2.97 0.94
N LYS A 184 -12.12 1.88 0.19
CA LYS A 184 -11.74 0.56 0.71
C LYS A 184 -10.32 0.23 0.27
N PRO A 185 -9.30 0.78 0.95
CA PRO A 185 -7.91 0.53 0.59
C PRO A 185 -7.46 -0.87 1.02
N GLU A 186 -6.64 -1.48 0.18
CA GLU A 186 -5.82 -2.65 0.48
C GLU A 186 -4.36 -2.21 0.42
N GLN A 187 -3.56 -2.54 1.44
CA GLN A 187 -2.17 -2.11 1.48
C GLN A 187 -1.21 -3.29 1.31
N THR A 188 -0.11 -3.03 0.61
CA THR A 188 1.03 -3.94 0.47
C THR A 188 2.30 -3.22 0.86
N GLY A 189 3.13 -3.83 1.72
CA GLY A 189 4.42 -3.26 2.09
C GLY A 189 5.36 -3.14 0.89
N LEU A 190 5.91 -1.96 0.69
CA LEU A 190 6.94 -1.72 -0.31
C LEU A 190 8.31 -2.10 0.25
N MET A 191 9.21 -2.51 -0.63
CA MET A 191 10.55 -2.98 -0.30
C MET A 191 11.59 -2.19 -1.09
N GLY A 192 12.81 -2.11 -0.54
CA GLY A 192 14.00 -1.63 -1.22
C GLY A 192 15.20 -2.52 -0.94
N CYS A 193 16.38 -2.09 -1.36
CA CYS A 193 17.63 -2.83 -1.24
C CYS A 193 18.69 -1.99 -0.50
N LEU A 194 19.68 -2.68 0.05
CA LEU A 194 20.89 -2.08 0.63
C LEU A 194 22.10 -2.66 -0.06
N GLN A 195 23.00 -1.83 -0.54
CA GLN A 195 24.32 -2.24 -1.02
C GLN A 195 25.40 -1.81 -0.01
N ILE A 196 26.14 -2.80 0.47
CA ILE A 196 27.33 -2.56 1.30
C ILE A 196 28.54 -2.60 0.40
N ASN A 197 29.20 -1.47 0.24
CA ASN A 197 30.45 -1.32 -0.50
C ASN A 197 31.62 -1.42 0.47
N LYS A 198 32.56 -2.32 0.20
CA LYS A 198 33.75 -2.53 1.00
C LYS A 198 34.99 -2.27 0.20
N THR A 199 35.88 -1.39 0.67
CA THR A 199 37.20 -1.13 0.10
C THR A 199 38.28 -1.67 1.02
N LEU A 200 39.18 -2.50 0.49
CA LEU A 200 40.38 -2.98 1.14
C LEU A 200 41.59 -2.24 0.53
N LYS A 201 42.26 -1.37 1.31
CA LYS A 201 43.39 -0.57 0.84
C LYS A 201 44.67 -1.39 0.65
N THR A 202 44.97 -2.27 1.60
CA THR A 202 46.17 -3.12 1.57
C THR A 202 45.78 -4.57 1.78
N TYR A 203 46.29 -5.44 0.92
CA TYR A 203 46.07 -6.89 1.02
C TYR A 203 47.37 -7.58 1.42
N ASN A 204 47.37 -8.34 2.51
CA ASN A 204 48.54 -9.10 2.95
C ASN A 204 48.41 -10.56 2.56
N THR A 205 49.14 -11.01 1.55
CA THR A 205 49.10 -12.34 1.01
C THR A 205 49.44 -13.47 2.02
N ALA A 206 50.24 -13.13 3.06
CA ALA A 206 50.61 -14.06 4.11
C ALA A 206 49.45 -14.44 5.05
N LEU A 207 48.40 -13.66 5.07
CA LEU A 207 47.25 -13.88 5.93
C LEU A 207 46.11 -14.67 5.26
N GLY A 208 46.21 -14.94 3.96
CA GLY A 208 45.15 -15.55 3.17
C GLY A 208 44.04 -14.55 2.85
N GLU A 209 42.85 -15.04 2.55
CA GLU A 209 41.71 -14.24 2.11
C GLU A 209 40.91 -13.70 3.31
N PRO A 210 41.02 -12.38 3.62
CA PRO A 210 40.26 -11.80 4.71
C PRO A 210 38.76 -11.75 4.40
N VAL A 211 37.95 -12.01 5.44
CA VAL A 211 36.50 -11.87 5.41
C VAL A 211 36.09 -10.76 6.37
N PHE A 212 35.22 -9.89 5.91
CA PHE A 212 34.60 -8.82 6.70
C PHE A 212 33.14 -9.12 6.88
N ALA A 213 32.61 -8.98 8.10
CA ALA A 213 31.22 -9.26 8.41
C ALA A 213 30.50 -8.00 8.91
N PHE A 214 29.28 -7.85 8.47
CA PHE A 214 28.43 -6.68 8.74
C PHE A 214 27.12 -7.17 9.34
N ASP A 215 26.76 -6.56 10.48
CA ASP A 215 25.45 -6.69 11.09
C ASP A 215 24.53 -5.61 10.52
N VAL A 216 23.35 -5.98 10.07
CA VAL A 216 22.37 -5.11 9.40
C VAL A 216 21.06 -5.21 10.14
N GLU A 217 20.62 -4.12 10.73
CA GLU A 217 19.33 -4.03 11.40
C GLU A 217 18.53 -2.87 10.82
N ALA A 218 17.26 -3.15 10.44
CA ALA A 218 16.33 -2.12 10.01
C ALA A 218 15.22 -1.92 11.05
N TYR A 219 14.88 -0.66 11.28
CA TYR A 219 13.95 -0.22 12.32
C TYR A 219 12.78 0.54 11.69
N ASP A 220 11.57 0.29 12.19
CA ASP A 220 10.38 1.08 11.86
C ASP A 220 10.38 2.45 12.57
N ARG A 221 9.29 3.21 12.39
CA ARG A 221 9.13 4.53 13.04
C ARG A 221 9.07 4.46 14.56
N ASP A 222 8.60 3.33 15.11
CA ASP A 222 8.45 3.11 16.56
C ASP A 222 9.74 2.58 17.18
N GLY A 223 10.77 2.30 16.37
CA GLY A 223 12.05 1.76 16.79
C GLY A 223 12.06 0.24 16.97
N ASN A 224 11.07 -0.46 16.44
CA ASN A 224 11.07 -1.93 16.43
C ASN A 224 11.93 -2.44 15.28
N VAL A 225 12.66 -3.54 15.52
CA VAL A 225 13.41 -4.22 14.47
C VAL A 225 12.43 -4.92 13.51
N VAL A 226 12.44 -4.50 12.24
CA VAL A 226 11.58 -5.05 11.17
C VAL A 226 12.34 -5.93 10.18
N PHE A 227 13.68 -5.85 10.20
CA PHE A 227 14.57 -6.69 9.40
C PHE A 227 15.92 -6.82 10.10
N SER A 228 16.55 -7.98 10.00
CA SER A 228 17.91 -8.24 10.50
C SER A 228 18.59 -9.28 9.62
N ASP A 229 19.85 -9.03 9.26
CA ASP A 229 20.69 -9.94 8.48
C ASP A 229 22.17 -9.75 8.82
N ILE A 230 22.99 -10.73 8.43
CA ILE A 230 24.45 -10.68 8.52
C ILE A 230 25.04 -10.89 7.14
N ALA A 231 25.68 -9.85 6.60
CA ALA A 231 26.39 -9.92 5.34
C ALA A 231 27.90 -10.16 5.54
N SER A 232 28.54 -10.75 4.54
CA SER A 232 29.99 -10.91 4.54
C SER A 232 30.61 -10.69 3.17
N ILE A 233 31.81 -10.10 3.14
CA ILE A 233 32.57 -9.83 1.93
C ILE A 233 33.98 -10.42 2.09
N ARG A 234 34.39 -11.25 1.15
CA ARG A 234 35.73 -11.88 1.10
C ARG A 234 36.61 -11.22 0.04
N PHE A 235 37.87 -10.97 0.39
CA PHE A 235 38.86 -10.41 -0.52
C PHE A 235 39.95 -11.43 -0.84
N ASP A 236 40.38 -11.42 -2.10
CA ASP A 236 41.52 -12.14 -2.67
C ASP A 236 42.64 -11.20 -3.16
N SER A 237 42.36 -9.89 -3.14
CA SER A 237 43.27 -8.79 -3.56
C SER A 237 42.77 -7.47 -2.95
N THR A 238 43.56 -6.40 -3.14
CA THR A 238 43.13 -5.04 -2.83
C THR A 238 42.03 -4.57 -3.78
N GLY A 239 41.22 -3.60 -3.36
CA GLY A 239 40.18 -3.00 -4.21
C GLY A 239 38.85 -2.91 -3.51
N ALA A 240 37.77 -2.76 -4.29
CA ALA A 240 36.42 -2.65 -3.81
C ALA A 240 35.59 -3.89 -4.20
N LYS A 241 34.76 -4.34 -3.28
CA LYS A 241 33.75 -5.36 -3.50
C LYS A 241 32.44 -4.93 -2.82
N SER A 242 31.31 -5.43 -3.28
CA SER A 242 30.00 -5.12 -2.69
C SER A 242 29.16 -6.36 -2.50
N VAL A 243 28.18 -6.26 -1.61
CA VAL A 243 27.10 -7.21 -1.42
C VAL A 243 25.78 -6.44 -1.37
N VAL A 244 24.74 -6.99 -2.00
CA VAL A 244 23.39 -6.42 -1.99
C VAL A 244 22.51 -7.30 -1.10
N ILE A 245 21.69 -6.63 -0.29
CA ILE A 245 20.68 -7.24 0.57
C ILE A 245 19.33 -6.73 0.07
N ASP A 246 18.47 -7.66 -0.32
CA ASP A 246 17.17 -7.36 -0.91
C ASP A 246 16.05 -7.48 0.12
N ASN A 247 14.86 -6.98 -0.24
CA ASN A 247 13.62 -7.15 0.53
C ASN A 247 13.67 -6.53 1.94
N ILE A 248 14.30 -5.39 2.08
CA ILE A 248 14.24 -4.58 3.29
C ILE A 248 13.00 -3.68 3.22
N PRO A 249 12.15 -3.63 4.27
CA PRO A 249 10.95 -2.80 4.26
C PRO A 249 11.27 -1.32 3.97
N ALA A 250 10.57 -0.73 3.01
CA ALA A 250 10.73 0.68 2.65
C ALA A 250 10.32 1.61 3.81
N GLY A 251 10.93 2.78 3.87
CA GLY A 251 10.75 3.75 4.95
C GLY A 251 11.43 3.38 6.27
N SER A 252 12.10 2.21 6.34
CA SER A 252 12.87 1.84 7.53
C SER A 252 14.22 2.56 7.59
N ARG A 253 14.65 2.83 8.82
CA ARG A 253 16.01 3.32 9.14
C ARG A 253 16.90 2.10 9.32
N VAL A 254 17.99 2.01 8.55
CA VAL A 254 18.93 0.89 8.60
C VAL A 254 20.23 1.32 9.26
N ILE A 255 20.72 0.50 10.19
CA ILE A 255 22.04 0.61 10.79
C ILE A 255 22.86 -0.57 10.29
N VAL A 256 23.99 -0.28 9.66
CA VAL A 256 24.99 -1.25 9.23
C VAL A 256 26.22 -1.10 10.08
N LYS A 257 26.66 -2.18 10.74
CA LYS A 257 27.83 -2.18 11.60
C LYS A 257 28.82 -3.24 11.15
N GLU A 258 30.07 -2.86 10.93
CA GLU A 258 31.14 -3.83 10.71
C GLU A 258 31.51 -4.50 12.04
N VAL A 259 31.08 -5.76 12.20
CA VAL A 259 31.25 -6.52 13.46
C VAL A 259 32.50 -7.41 13.45
N TYR A 260 33.10 -7.61 12.28
CA TYR A 260 34.34 -8.36 12.14
C TYR A 260 35.21 -7.81 11.01
N ALA A 261 36.40 -7.37 11.35
CA ALA A 261 37.37 -6.70 10.46
C ALA A 261 38.59 -7.59 10.13
N ALA A 262 38.43 -8.92 10.11
CA ALA A 262 39.47 -9.89 9.75
C ALA A 262 40.77 -9.82 10.57
N GLY A 263 40.68 -9.58 11.87
CA GLY A 263 41.77 -9.67 12.85
C GLY A 263 42.96 -8.73 12.65
N SER A 264 43.69 -8.86 11.55
CA SER A 264 44.90 -8.05 11.21
C SER A 264 44.57 -6.80 10.40
N TYR A 265 43.30 -6.47 10.23
CA TYR A 265 42.84 -5.28 9.54
C TYR A 265 42.10 -4.37 10.50
N GLN A 266 42.08 -3.09 10.20
CA GLN A 266 41.37 -2.07 10.98
C GLN A 266 40.44 -1.27 10.07
N VAL A 267 39.29 -0.90 10.60
CA VAL A 267 38.37 0.03 9.96
C VAL A 267 39.03 1.40 9.91
N THR A 268 39.05 2.02 8.73
CA THR A 268 39.55 3.38 8.51
C THR A 268 38.43 4.37 8.08
N SER A 269 37.19 3.88 7.93
CA SER A 269 35.95 4.66 7.84
C SER A 269 35.24 4.67 9.19
N SER A 270 33.96 5.04 9.22
CA SER A 270 33.09 4.69 10.36
C SER A 270 32.89 3.17 10.44
N ASP A 271 32.80 2.60 11.64
CA ASP A 271 32.46 1.20 11.88
C ASP A 271 30.94 0.95 11.93
N SER A 272 30.15 2.03 11.93
CA SER A 272 28.69 2.01 11.91
C SER A 272 28.16 3.14 11.02
N ILE A 273 27.27 2.81 10.10
CA ILE A 273 26.67 3.76 9.16
C ILE A 273 25.15 3.58 9.21
N GLU A 274 24.46 4.71 9.20
CA GLU A 274 23.01 4.77 9.15
C GLU A 274 22.54 5.26 7.78
N THR A 275 21.48 4.62 7.24
CA THR A 275 20.82 5.02 6.00
C THR A 275 19.33 4.75 6.08
N GLN A 276 18.57 5.16 5.07
CA GLN A 276 17.14 4.92 4.96
C GLN A 276 16.83 4.14 3.69
N ILE A 277 15.90 3.20 3.77
CA ILE A 277 15.43 2.43 2.62
C ILE A 277 14.29 3.18 1.92
N VAL A 278 14.48 3.41 0.64
CA VAL A 278 13.46 3.98 -0.26
C VAL A 278 12.87 2.87 -1.11
N ALA A 279 11.55 2.92 -1.30
CA ALA A 279 10.83 1.91 -2.08
C ALA A 279 11.39 1.80 -3.51
N GLY A 280 11.72 0.56 -3.92
CA GLY A 280 12.24 0.26 -5.25
C GLY A 280 13.67 0.74 -5.52
N GLU A 281 14.34 1.38 -4.55
CA GLU A 281 15.71 1.88 -4.70
C GLU A 281 16.72 1.03 -3.92
N THR A 282 18.01 1.24 -4.22
CA THR A 282 19.12 0.66 -3.49
C THR A 282 19.84 1.77 -2.73
N ALA A 283 19.86 1.66 -1.41
CA ALA A 283 20.67 2.54 -0.55
C ALA A 283 22.10 2.01 -0.48
N ASP A 284 23.08 2.91 -0.50
CA ASP A 284 24.52 2.58 -0.45
C ASP A 284 25.14 2.96 0.89
N VAL A 285 26.03 2.09 1.39
CA VAL A 285 26.92 2.38 2.54
C VAL A 285 28.33 1.93 2.24
N ASP A 286 29.31 2.74 2.64
CA ASP A 286 30.73 2.56 2.28
C ASP A 286 31.59 2.30 3.50
N PHE A 287 32.29 1.16 3.51
CA PHE A 287 33.27 0.80 4.53
C PHE A 287 34.67 0.66 3.91
N THR A 288 35.69 1.10 4.67
CA THR A 288 37.08 1.01 4.23
C THR A 288 37.93 0.42 5.35
N ASN A 289 38.74 -0.59 5.02
CA ASN A 289 39.73 -1.17 5.93
C ASN A 289 41.13 -1.10 5.34
N ASP A 290 42.07 -1.09 6.24
CA ASP A 290 43.50 -1.18 5.91
C ASP A 290 44.21 -2.20 6.79
N TYR A 291 45.34 -2.72 6.33
CA TYR A 291 46.17 -3.61 7.12
C TYR A 291 46.77 -2.83 8.31
N ASN A 292 46.75 -3.42 9.51
CA ASN A 292 47.19 -2.73 10.74
C ASN A 292 48.61 -3.10 11.18
N ASP A 293 49.41 -3.72 10.29
CA ASP A 293 50.76 -4.19 10.53
C ASP A 293 50.95 -5.17 11.71
N LYS A 294 49.84 -5.75 12.20
CA LYS A 294 49.86 -6.75 13.27
C LYS A 294 49.48 -8.12 12.72
N LEU A 295 50.33 -9.10 12.93
CA LEU A 295 50.02 -10.49 12.66
C LEU A 295 49.22 -11.05 13.85
N ILE A 296 47.93 -11.05 13.75
CA ILE A 296 47.04 -11.73 14.72
C ILE A 296 46.64 -13.07 14.12
N TYR A 297 47.18 -14.15 14.68
CA TYR A 297 46.66 -15.50 14.39
C TYR A 297 45.36 -15.64 15.14
N SER A 298 44.22 -15.55 14.42
CA SER A 298 42.92 -15.83 15.04
C SER A 298 42.87 -17.31 15.40
N THR A 299 42.95 -17.62 16.66
CA THR A 299 42.56 -18.94 17.16
C THR A 299 41.06 -19.14 16.91
N ILE A 300 40.69 -20.33 16.58
CA ILE A 300 39.35 -20.86 16.21
C ILE A 300 38.20 -20.45 17.17
N GLY A 301 38.51 -19.77 18.29
CA GLY A 301 37.53 -19.34 19.31
C GLY A 301 36.52 -18.28 18.89
N CYS A 302 36.81 -17.43 17.87
CA CYS A 302 35.88 -16.39 17.44
C CYS A 302 34.74 -16.91 16.58
N LEU A 303 34.93 -17.99 15.81
CA LEU A 303 33.86 -18.58 15.00
C LEU A 303 32.76 -19.23 15.85
N ALA A 304 33.13 -19.75 17.04
CA ALA A 304 32.17 -20.36 17.94
C ALA A 304 31.19 -19.34 18.58
N HIS A 305 31.60 -18.09 18.74
CA HIS A 305 30.73 -17.07 19.32
C HIS A 305 29.70 -16.55 18.32
N LEU A 306 30.07 -16.39 17.05
CA LEU A 306 29.13 -16.03 15.98
C LEU A 306 28.09 -17.13 15.70
N LEU A 307 28.50 -18.42 15.77
CA LEU A 307 27.58 -19.55 15.64
C LEU A 307 26.60 -19.68 16.82
N THR A 308 27.00 -19.26 18.03
CA THR A 308 26.15 -19.35 19.21
C THR A 308 25.04 -18.29 19.19
N VAL A 309 25.29 -17.11 18.60
CA VAL A 309 24.27 -16.06 18.44
C VAL A 309 23.22 -16.46 17.37
N CYS A 310 23.65 -17.15 16.31
CA CYS A 310 22.72 -17.66 15.28
C CYS A 310 21.81 -18.81 15.76
N ILE A 311 22.20 -19.56 16.82
CA ILE A 311 21.42 -20.70 17.33
C ILE A 311 20.48 -20.30 18.46
N ALA A 312 20.71 -19.16 19.13
CA ALA A 312 19.90 -18.70 20.26
C ALA A 312 18.62 -17.96 19.83
N ASN A 313 18.42 -17.69 18.54
CA ASN A 313 17.24 -17.00 17.99
C ASN A 313 16.43 -17.88 17.00
N VAL A 314 16.40 -19.20 17.21
CA VAL A 314 15.48 -20.11 16.51
C VAL A 314 14.43 -20.66 17.47
#